data_2687cc4c6825c9dd82105417f2cc55f3
#
_entry.id   2687cc4c6825c9dd82105417f2cc55f3
#
_cell.length_a   1.000
_cell.length_b   1.000
_cell.length_c   1.000
_cell.angle_alpha   90.00
_cell.angle_beta   90.00
_cell.angle_gamma   90.00
#
_symmetry.space_group_name_H-M   'P 1'
#
loop_
_entity.id
_entity.type
_entity.pdbx_description
1 polymer ?
#
loop_
_entity_poly.entity_id
_entity_poly.type
_entity_poly.pdbx_seq_one_letter_code
_entity_poly.pdbx_strand_id
1 'polypeptide(L)'
;MSGLEIERKFLVRGDDYKRQAYSSSRIRQGYICSGHGRTVRVRLRDDRGYLTIKGPSDAAGLSRYEFEKEITLDEAEHLMALCEPGSIDKTRYLVKSGSHTFEVDEFYGDNEGLVMAEVELGSEDEPFEKPDFIGKEVTGDRRYYNAHLVKHPFCSWPENIVLADQ
;
A
#
# COMPACT_ATOMS: atom_id res chain seq x y z
N MET A 1 -16.44 -12.13 -0.02
CA MET A 1 -16.83 -12.09 1.39
C MET A 1 -16.42 -10.76 2.00
N SER A 2 -17.34 -10.17 2.75
CA SER A 2 -17.04 -8.93 3.47
C SER A 2 -15.89 -9.14 4.46
N GLY A 3 -14.93 -8.25 4.48
CA GLY A 3 -13.79 -8.29 5.39
C GLY A 3 -12.57 -9.06 4.90
N LEU A 4 -12.65 -9.76 3.78
CA LEU A 4 -11.48 -10.44 3.20
C LEU A 4 -10.87 -9.58 2.10
N GLU A 5 -9.60 -9.25 2.25
CA GLU A 5 -8.82 -8.54 1.24
C GLU A 5 -7.93 -9.52 0.48
N ILE A 6 -8.06 -9.53 -0.84
CA ILE A 6 -7.20 -10.30 -1.74
C ILE A 6 -6.58 -9.32 -2.71
N GLU A 7 -5.25 -9.20 -2.70
CA GLU A 7 -4.56 -8.26 -3.58
C GLU A 7 -3.24 -8.82 -4.10
N ARG A 8 -2.80 -8.32 -5.25
CA ARG A 8 -1.48 -8.60 -5.80
C ARG A 8 -0.71 -7.29 -5.94
N LYS A 9 0.58 -7.36 -5.71
CA LYS A 9 1.45 -6.19 -5.62
C LYS A 9 2.60 -6.32 -6.61
N PHE A 10 2.93 -5.18 -7.27
CA PHE A 10 3.94 -5.13 -8.32
C PHE A 10 4.82 -3.91 -8.15
N LEU A 11 6.06 -4.00 -8.60
CA LEU A 11 6.89 -2.82 -8.84
C LEU A 11 6.43 -2.15 -10.13
N VAL A 12 6.80 -0.88 -10.30
CA VAL A 12 6.33 -0.05 -11.40
C VAL A 12 7.52 0.42 -12.24
N ARG A 13 7.37 0.38 -13.56
CA ARG A 13 8.35 0.88 -14.53
C ARG A 13 7.91 2.23 -15.05
N GLY A 14 8.82 3.21 -15.02
CA GLY A 14 8.55 4.54 -15.56
C GLY A 14 7.47 5.29 -14.80
N ASP A 15 6.92 6.32 -15.43
CA ASP A 15 5.96 7.23 -14.80
C ASP A 15 4.65 7.41 -15.60
N ASP A 16 4.40 6.56 -16.57
CA ASP A 16 3.20 6.64 -17.41
C ASP A 16 1.90 6.54 -16.62
N TYR A 17 1.94 5.92 -15.46
CA TYR A 17 0.78 5.84 -14.57
C TYR A 17 0.23 7.21 -14.21
N LYS A 18 1.07 8.24 -14.13
CA LYS A 18 0.63 9.60 -13.80
C LYS A 18 -0.29 10.16 -14.87
N ARG A 19 0.03 9.91 -16.13
CA ARG A 19 -0.78 10.37 -17.27
C ARG A 19 -2.05 9.56 -17.42
N GLN A 20 -2.00 8.26 -17.09
CA GLN A 20 -3.14 7.36 -17.27
C GLN A 20 -4.12 7.39 -16.11
N ALA A 21 -3.75 7.96 -14.97
CA ALA A 21 -4.60 8.01 -13.79
C ALA A 21 -5.82 8.89 -14.03
N TYR A 22 -6.98 8.41 -13.58
CA TYR A 22 -8.20 9.21 -13.60
C TYR A 22 -8.41 9.97 -12.28
N SER A 23 -7.64 9.65 -11.24
CA SER A 23 -7.73 10.27 -9.93
C SER A 23 -6.44 10.08 -9.17
N SER A 24 -6.15 10.99 -8.25
CA SER A 24 -5.03 10.85 -7.33
C SER A 24 -5.38 11.44 -5.97
N SER A 25 -4.75 10.94 -4.91
CA SER A 25 -4.94 11.44 -3.57
C SER A 25 -3.64 11.37 -2.77
N ARG A 26 -3.43 12.35 -1.89
CA ARG A 26 -2.30 12.35 -0.96
C ARG A 26 -2.67 11.54 0.26
N ILE A 27 -1.78 10.65 0.67
CA ILE A 27 -1.99 9.77 1.82
C ILE A 27 -0.84 9.93 2.79
N ARG A 28 -1.18 10.15 4.06
CA ARG A 28 -0.24 10.01 5.18
C ARG A 28 -0.81 8.96 6.12
N GLN A 29 0.02 8.03 6.54
CA GLN A 29 -0.44 6.98 7.44
C GLN A 29 0.64 6.56 8.41
N GLY A 30 0.21 6.09 9.57
CA GLY A 30 1.05 5.53 10.61
C GLY A 30 0.39 4.30 11.21
N TYR A 31 1.12 3.61 12.06
CA TYR A 31 0.66 2.39 12.68
C TYR A 31 0.70 2.55 14.20
N ILE A 32 -0.45 2.38 14.85
CA ILE A 32 -0.54 2.37 16.31
C ILE A 32 0.19 1.13 16.83
N CYS A 33 0.02 0.01 16.14
CA CYS A 33 0.81 -1.18 16.40
C CYS A 33 0.92 -2.02 15.13
N SER A 34 2.04 -2.75 15.03
CA SER A 34 2.25 -3.70 13.96
C SER A 34 3.10 -4.84 14.51
N GLY A 35 2.61 -6.05 14.49
CA GLY A 35 3.33 -7.19 15.01
C GLY A 35 2.48 -8.45 14.96
N HIS A 36 3.13 -9.62 14.95
CA HIS A 36 2.46 -10.91 14.84
C HIS A 36 1.51 -11.00 13.65
N GLY A 37 1.86 -10.28 12.55
CA GLY A 37 1.04 -10.24 11.34
C GLY A 37 -0.18 -9.34 11.43
N ARG A 38 -0.40 -8.64 12.54
CA ARG A 38 -1.55 -7.76 12.73
C ARG A 38 -1.11 -6.30 12.65
N THR A 39 -1.94 -5.45 12.04
CA THR A 39 -1.67 -4.02 11.99
C THR A 39 -2.91 -3.22 12.39
N VAL A 40 -2.67 -2.11 13.09
CA VAL A 40 -3.68 -1.09 13.37
C VAL A 40 -3.16 0.19 12.77
N ARG A 41 -3.78 0.62 11.68
CA ARG A 41 -3.33 1.74 10.86
C ARG A 41 -4.28 2.93 10.96
N VAL A 42 -3.71 4.12 11.09
CA VAL A 42 -4.44 5.38 10.94
C VAL A 42 -4.00 6.02 9.64
N ARG A 43 -4.96 6.47 8.83
CA ARG A 43 -4.69 7.07 7.52
C ARG A 43 -5.42 8.40 7.40
N LEU A 44 -4.70 9.40 6.91
CA LEU A 44 -5.26 10.65 6.41
C LEU A 44 -5.16 10.59 4.89
N ARG A 45 -6.30 10.63 4.21
CA ARG A 45 -6.37 10.69 2.75
C ARG A 45 -7.09 11.95 2.35
N ASP A 46 -6.35 12.92 1.81
CA ASP A 46 -6.83 14.26 1.54
C ASP A 46 -7.45 14.85 2.84
N ASP A 47 -8.75 15.07 2.89
CA ASP A 47 -9.43 15.65 4.06
C ASP A 47 -10.22 14.61 4.88
N ARG A 48 -9.94 13.31 4.69
CA ARG A 48 -10.67 12.25 5.38
C ARG A 48 -9.73 11.37 6.21
N GLY A 49 -10.28 10.81 7.28
CA GLY A 49 -9.56 9.92 8.18
C GLY A 49 -10.13 8.51 8.17
N TYR A 50 -9.24 7.52 8.34
CA TYR A 50 -9.62 6.09 8.34
C TYR A 50 -8.85 5.34 9.41
N LEU A 51 -9.54 4.41 10.06
CA LEU A 51 -8.92 3.43 10.95
C LEU A 51 -9.05 2.07 10.28
N THR A 52 -7.91 1.39 10.08
CA THR A 52 -7.87 0.08 9.42
C THR A 52 -7.16 -0.92 10.31
N ILE A 53 -7.76 -2.09 10.49
CA ILE A 53 -7.16 -3.19 11.22
C ILE A 53 -7.08 -4.38 10.28
N LYS A 54 -5.87 -4.93 10.11
CA LYS A 54 -5.62 -6.09 9.24
C LYS A 54 -5.06 -7.24 10.07
N GLY A 55 -5.55 -8.44 9.78
CA GLY A 55 -5.05 -9.67 10.35
C GLY A 55 -3.83 -10.19 9.59
N PRO A 56 -3.30 -11.35 10.01
CA PRO A 56 -2.17 -11.96 9.30
C PRO A 56 -2.59 -12.41 7.91
N SER A 57 -1.62 -12.32 6.96
CA SER A 57 -1.79 -12.84 5.61
C SER A 57 -1.76 -14.36 5.60
N ASP A 58 -2.35 -14.97 4.57
CA ASP A 58 -2.14 -16.38 4.30
C ASP A 58 -0.68 -16.66 3.90
N ALA A 59 -0.34 -17.92 3.67
CA ALA A 59 1.04 -18.33 3.37
C ALA A 59 1.56 -17.71 2.07
N ALA A 60 0.70 -17.43 1.10
CA ALA A 60 1.07 -16.82 -0.18
C ALA A 60 1.12 -15.29 -0.11
N GLY A 61 0.64 -14.67 0.97
CA GLY A 61 0.57 -13.22 1.12
C GLY A 61 -0.55 -12.58 0.31
N LEU A 62 -1.49 -13.38 -0.22
CA LEU A 62 -2.56 -12.90 -1.09
C LEU A 62 -3.78 -12.39 -0.31
N SER A 63 -4.13 -13.06 0.79
CA SER A 63 -5.40 -12.81 1.48
C SER A 63 -5.18 -12.53 2.97
N ARG A 64 -5.94 -11.59 3.50
CA ARG A 64 -6.02 -11.33 4.94
C ARG A 64 -7.32 -10.62 5.29
N TYR A 65 -7.78 -10.81 6.53
CA TYR A 65 -8.95 -10.09 7.03
C TYR A 65 -8.63 -8.60 7.15
N GLU A 66 -9.56 -7.76 6.68
CA GLU A 66 -9.45 -6.31 6.82
C GLU A 66 -10.75 -5.75 7.41
N PHE A 67 -10.59 -4.92 8.42
CA PHE A 67 -11.65 -4.05 8.93
C PHE A 67 -11.24 -2.60 8.66
N GLU A 68 -12.12 -1.81 8.08
CA GLU A 68 -11.86 -0.39 7.84
C GLU A 68 -13.09 0.43 8.18
N LYS A 69 -12.87 1.56 8.85
CA LYS A 69 -13.93 2.49 9.22
C LYS A 69 -13.46 3.91 9.02
N GLU A 70 -14.28 4.72 8.38
CA GLU A 70 -14.02 6.16 8.31
C GLU A 70 -14.25 6.78 9.68
N ILE A 71 -13.32 7.64 10.09
CA ILE A 71 -13.36 8.39 11.34
C ILE A 71 -13.28 9.87 11.00
N THR A 72 -13.53 10.73 11.96
CA THR A 72 -13.42 12.17 11.73
C THR A 72 -11.95 12.56 11.54
N LEU A 73 -11.71 13.67 10.85
CA LEU A 73 -10.37 14.20 10.68
C LEU A 73 -9.71 14.48 12.04
N ASP A 74 -10.48 15.03 12.98
CA ASP A 74 -9.99 15.30 14.33
C ASP A 74 -9.57 14.01 15.06
N GLU A 75 -10.40 12.97 14.97
CA GLU A 75 -10.05 11.66 15.53
C GLU A 75 -8.78 11.10 14.89
N ALA A 76 -8.67 11.19 13.56
CA ALA A 76 -7.50 10.70 12.84
C ALA A 76 -6.22 11.45 13.26
N GLU A 77 -6.27 12.76 13.42
CA GLU A 77 -5.12 13.55 13.84
C GLU A 77 -4.67 13.18 15.26
N HIS A 78 -5.62 12.99 16.18
CA HIS A 78 -5.30 12.53 17.54
C HIS A 78 -4.68 11.13 17.54
N LEU A 79 -5.23 10.23 16.75
CA LEU A 79 -4.72 8.86 16.66
C LEU A 79 -3.35 8.80 15.98
N MET A 80 -3.08 9.68 15.00
CA MET A 80 -1.76 9.78 14.39
C MET A 80 -0.67 10.07 15.42
N ALA A 81 -0.97 10.87 16.43
CA ALA A 81 -0.03 11.18 17.50
C ALA A 81 0.31 9.96 18.37
N LEU A 82 -0.53 8.93 18.37
CA LEU A 82 -0.30 7.69 19.12
C LEU A 82 0.44 6.62 18.33
N CYS A 83 0.74 6.89 17.05
CA CYS A 83 1.40 5.92 16.18
C CYS A 83 2.86 5.71 16.60
N GLU A 84 3.37 4.50 16.32
CA GLU A 84 4.79 4.18 16.44
C GLU A 84 5.62 5.13 15.57
N PRO A 85 6.90 5.35 15.90
CA PRO A 85 7.78 6.19 15.09
C PRO A 85 7.85 5.74 13.63
N GLY A 86 7.96 6.72 12.74
CA GLY A 86 7.93 6.49 11.30
C GLY A 86 6.52 6.64 10.77
N SER A 87 6.44 7.08 9.53
CA SER A 87 5.17 7.24 8.84
C SER A 87 5.36 7.04 7.36
N ILE A 88 4.27 6.78 6.67
CA ILE A 88 4.24 6.68 5.21
C ILE A 88 3.61 7.95 4.68
N ASP A 89 4.25 8.53 3.66
CA ASP A 89 3.74 9.67 2.91
C ASP A 89 3.82 9.30 1.44
N LYS A 90 2.69 9.34 0.75
CA LYS A 90 2.61 8.89 -0.64
C LYS A 90 1.48 9.56 -1.37
N THR A 91 1.54 9.52 -2.71
CA THR A 91 0.40 9.83 -3.57
C THR A 91 -0.08 8.54 -4.21
N ARG A 92 -1.36 8.29 -4.12
CA ARG A 92 -2.01 7.14 -4.76
C ARG A 92 -2.68 7.60 -6.04
N TYR A 93 -2.28 6.98 -7.13
CA TYR A 93 -2.88 7.19 -8.45
C TYR A 93 -3.78 6.01 -8.78
N LEU A 94 -4.98 6.30 -9.26
CA LEU A 94 -5.93 5.25 -9.63
C LEU A 94 -5.95 5.13 -11.16
N VAL A 95 -5.60 3.94 -11.65
CA VAL A 95 -5.50 3.65 -13.08
C VAL A 95 -6.46 2.51 -13.44
N LYS A 96 -7.35 2.75 -14.38
CA LYS A 96 -8.25 1.70 -14.89
C LYS A 96 -7.48 0.75 -15.81
N SER A 97 -7.74 -0.54 -15.65
CA SER A 97 -7.20 -1.59 -16.52
C SER A 97 -8.24 -2.70 -16.65
N GLY A 98 -8.94 -2.72 -17.77
CA GLY A 98 -10.08 -3.62 -17.94
C GLY A 98 -11.16 -3.30 -16.91
N SER A 99 -11.60 -4.33 -16.20
CA SER A 99 -12.61 -4.19 -15.14
C SER A 99 -12.02 -3.87 -13.76
N HIS A 100 -10.68 -3.78 -13.67
CA HIS A 100 -9.98 -3.54 -12.42
C HIS A 100 -9.46 -2.11 -12.32
N THR A 101 -9.13 -1.71 -11.08
CA THR A 101 -8.43 -0.47 -10.81
C THR A 101 -7.12 -0.81 -10.15
N PHE A 102 -6.02 -0.32 -10.73
CA PHE A 102 -4.71 -0.40 -10.08
C PHE A 102 -4.52 0.83 -9.20
N GLU A 103 -4.07 0.60 -7.98
CA GLU A 103 -3.66 1.65 -7.07
C GLU A 103 -2.15 1.76 -7.14
N VAL A 104 -1.65 2.86 -7.70
CA VAL A 104 -0.21 3.08 -7.86
C VAL A 104 0.25 4.10 -6.84
N ASP A 105 1.11 3.66 -5.92
CA ASP A 105 1.61 4.49 -4.83
C ASP A 105 3.02 4.97 -5.14
N GLU A 106 3.18 6.28 -5.22
CA GLU A 106 4.48 6.96 -5.34
C GLU A 106 4.85 7.47 -3.95
N PHE A 107 5.95 6.98 -3.41
CA PHE A 107 6.36 7.27 -2.03
C PHE A 107 7.28 8.47 -1.95
N TYR A 108 7.25 9.15 -0.80
CA TYR A 108 8.07 10.32 -0.50
C TYR A 108 8.88 10.10 0.79
N GLY A 109 9.73 11.08 1.11
CA GLY A 109 10.54 11.04 2.33
C GLY A 109 11.55 9.90 2.31
N ASP A 110 11.58 9.12 3.36
CA ASP A 110 12.53 8.00 3.50
C ASP A 110 12.27 6.86 2.51
N ASN A 111 11.12 6.85 1.86
CA ASN A 111 10.77 5.84 0.85
C ASN A 111 10.80 6.39 -0.57
N GLU A 112 11.37 7.59 -0.77
CA GLU A 112 11.44 8.21 -2.09
C GLU A 112 12.18 7.31 -3.08
N GLY A 113 11.67 7.24 -4.29
CA GLY A 113 12.19 6.36 -5.35
C GLY A 113 11.44 5.04 -5.45
N LEU A 114 10.63 4.69 -4.45
CA LEU A 114 9.80 3.50 -4.49
C LEU A 114 8.44 3.83 -5.10
N VAL A 115 8.03 3.04 -6.08
CA VAL A 115 6.69 3.12 -6.68
C VAL A 115 6.15 1.70 -6.76
N MET A 116 4.98 1.47 -6.20
CA MET A 116 4.34 0.16 -6.19
C MET A 116 2.91 0.26 -6.67
N ALA A 117 2.44 -0.83 -7.26
CA ALA A 117 1.06 -0.93 -7.73
C ALA A 117 0.38 -2.14 -7.09
N GLU A 118 -0.87 -1.96 -6.73
CA GLU A 118 -1.70 -3.03 -6.19
C GLU A 118 -2.98 -3.16 -6.99
N VAL A 119 -3.46 -4.38 -7.14
CA VAL A 119 -4.78 -4.67 -7.70
C VAL A 119 -5.53 -5.58 -6.74
N GLU A 120 -6.75 -5.18 -6.38
CA GLU A 120 -7.62 -5.98 -5.53
C GLU A 120 -8.47 -6.92 -6.39
N LEU A 121 -8.57 -8.17 -5.97
CA LEU A 121 -9.25 -9.23 -6.69
C LEU A 121 -10.40 -9.79 -5.86
N GLY A 122 -11.38 -10.38 -6.55
CA GLY A 122 -12.50 -11.06 -5.89
C GLY A 122 -12.13 -12.48 -5.46
N SER A 123 -11.10 -13.08 -6.10
CA SER A 123 -10.57 -14.40 -5.76
C SER A 123 -9.09 -14.45 -6.08
N GLU A 124 -8.38 -15.41 -5.50
CA GLU A 124 -6.93 -15.53 -5.69
C GLU A 124 -6.52 -15.82 -7.13
N ASP A 125 -7.39 -16.46 -7.89
CA ASP A 125 -7.14 -16.84 -9.30
C ASP A 125 -7.87 -15.94 -10.30
N GLU A 126 -8.46 -14.83 -9.86
CA GLU A 126 -9.17 -13.93 -10.76
C GLU A 126 -8.22 -13.34 -11.79
N PRO A 127 -8.54 -13.43 -13.10
CA PRO A 127 -7.70 -12.85 -14.14
C PRO A 127 -7.84 -11.31 -14.17
N PHE A 128 -6.77 -10.63 -14.53
CA PHE A 128 -6.75 -9.18 -14.69
C PHE A 128 -5.76 -8.78 -15.77
N GLU A 129 -5.95 -7.60 -16.35
CA GLU A 129 -5.06 -7.06 -17.36
C GLU A 129 -3.97 -6.22 -16.70
N LYS A 130 -2.71 -6.46 -17.08
CA LYS A 130 -1.59 -5.67 -16.57
C LYS A 130 -1.32 -4.48 -17.48
N PRO A 131 -1.37 -3.25 -16.95
CA PRO A 131 -0.87 -2.08 -17.70
C PRO A 131 0.62 -2.21 -18.04
N ASP A 132 1.06 -1.49 -19.07
CA ASP A 132 2.44 -1.57 -19.56
C ASP A 132 3.48 -1.18 -18.51
N PHE A 133 3.12 -0.35 -17.54
CA PHE A 133 4.05 0.10 -16.51
C PHE A 133 4.24 -0.93 -15.38
N ILE A 134 3.51 -2.04 -15.37
CA ILE A 134 3.65 -3.07 -14.33
C ILE A 134 4.94 -3.85 -14.53
N GLY A 135 5.74 -3.89 -13.47
CA GLY A 135 7.01 -4.61 -13.43
C GLY A 135 6.92 -5.92 -12.66
N LYS A 136 7.98 -6.21 -11.92
CA LYS A 136 8.11 -7.45 -11.15
C LYS A 136 7.02 -7.57 -10.09
N GLU A 137 6.42 -8.75 -9.96
CA GLU A 137 5.47 -9.03 -8.88
C GLU A 137 6.22 -9.24 -7.55
N VAL A 138 5.75 -8.57 -6.51
CA VAL A 138 6.32 -8.65 -5.15
C VAL A 138 5.26 -9.03 -4.11
N THR A 139 4.17 -9.65 -4.55
CA THR A 139 3.11 -10.16 -3.67
C THR A 139 3.71 -11.06 -2.60
N GLY A 140 3.38 -10.79 -1.32
CA GLY A 140 3.87 -11.59 -0.20
C GLY A 140 5.29 -11.25 0.25
N ASP A 141 6.01 -10.40 -0.45
CA ASP A 141 7.33 -9.93 -0.03
C ASP A 141 7.15 -8.84 1.02
N ARG A 142 7.44 -9.18 2.27
CA ARG A 142 7.18 -8.30 3.42
C ARG A 142 7.94 -7.00 3.39
N ARG A 143 9.09 -6.94 2.69
CA ARG A 143 9.86 -5.69 2.56
C ARG A 143 9.01 -4.56 2.01
N TYR A 144 8.04 -4.90 1.14
CA TYR A 144 7.18 -3.93 0.45
C TYR A 144 5.88 -3.63 1.19
N TYR A 145 5.65 -4.20 2.36
CA TYR A 145 4.48 -3.85 3.17
C TYR A 145 4.69 -2.46 3.78
N ASN A 146 3.65 -1.62 3.71
CA ASN A 146 3.73 -0.28 4.29
C ASN A 146 4.10 -0.31 5.77
N ALA A 147 3.56 -1.26 6.53
CA ALA A 147 3.90 -1.43 7.95
C ALA A 147 5.38 -1.76 8.16
N HIS A 148 6.00 -2.44 7.23
CA HIS A 148 7.44 -2.74 7.29
C HIS A 148 8.27 -1.52 6.90
N LEU A 149 7.81 -0.76 5.91
CA LEU A 149 8.52 0.42 5.43
C LEU A 149 8.68 1.52 6.49
N VAL A 150 7.77 1.62 7.46
CA VAL A 150 7.92 2.59 8.56
C VAL A 150 9.12 2.28 9.45
N LYS A 151 9.49 1.01 9.58
CA LYS A 151 10.63 0.56 10.41
C LYS A 151 11.90 0.36 9.60
N HIS A 152 11.75 -0.04 8.35
CA HIS A 152 12.84 -0.37 7.43
C HIS A 152 12.61 0.34 6.10
N PRO A 153 12.79 1.68 6.08
CA PRO A 153 12.45 2.48 4.90
C PRO A 153 13.35 2.16 3.71
N PHE A 154 12.83 2.41 2.52
CA PHE A 154 13.49 2.10 1.26
C PHE A 154 14.90 2.67 1.16
N CYS A 155 15.12 3.87 1.71
CA CYS A 155 16.44 4.51 1.71
C CYS A 155 17.51 3.72 2.49
N SER A 156 17.10 2.82 3.38
CA SER A 156 18.01 1.99 4.18
C SER A 156 18.34 0.64 3.53
N TRP A 157 17.71 0.31 2.40
CA TRP A 157 17.90 -0.98 1.77
C TRP A 157 19.27 -1.07 1.09
N PRO A 158 19.93 -2.24 1.12
CA PRO A 158 21.15 -2.44 0.36
C PRO A 158 20.94 -2.22 -1.14
N GLU A 159 21.89 -1.55 -1.78
CA GLU A 159 21.82 -1.19 -3.19
C GLU A 159 21.65 -2.42 -4.10
N ASN A 160 22.29 -3.52 -3.76
CA ASN A 160 22.19 -4.76 -4.54
C ASN A 160 20.78 -5.36 -4.51
N ILE A 161 20.03 -5.17 -3.44
CA ILE A 161 18.62 -5.63 -3.36
C ILE A 161 17.75 -4.74 -4.26
N VAL A 162 17.94 -3.43 -4.20
CA VAL A 162 17.21 -2.47 -5.03
C VAL A 162 17.40 -2.77 -6.50
N LEU A 163 18.65 -3.02 -6.93
CA LEU A 163 18.96 -3.33 -8.32
C LEU A 163 18.38 -4.69 -8.77
N ALA A 164 18.36 -5.67 -7.88
CA ALA A 164 17.81 -6.99 -8.20
C ALA A 164 16.29 -6.96 -8.40
N ASP A 165 15.60 -6.05 -7.73
CA ASP A 165 14.14 -5.96 -7.81
C ASP A 165 13.66 -5.04 -8.94
N GLN A 166 14.54 -4.31 -9.56
CA GLN A 166 14.25 -3.51 -10.74
C GLN A 166 14.45 -4.32 -12.02
#